data_987ca615da162ca50c02a0bb404a7105
#
_entry.id   987ca615da162ca50c02a0bb404a7105
#
_cell.length_a   1.000
_cell.length_b   1.000
_cell.length_c   1.000
_cell.angle_alpha   90.00
_cell.angle_beta   90.00
_cell.angle_gamma   90.00
#
_symmetry.space_group_name_H-M   'P 1'
#
loop_
_entity.id
_entity.type
_entity.pdbx_description
1 polymer ?
#
loop_
_entity_poly.entity_id
_entity_poly.type
_entity_poly.pdbx_seq_one_letter_code
_entity_poly.pdbx_strand_id
1 'polypeptide(L)'
;AAAPHQKGRQSNGCAVVIRHEDIRRKEREKRTGNIFLFLVDASGSMGARERMKAVKGVVFKMLADAYQKRDRVGMIAFRRDRAEVLLPITRSIEFAQKKLAALPTGGKTPLAQGLIKAEDMLDRLYRQDPLQDPVLILITDGRATNSLNKNTDPVRDALSEAERIGHRHMPIAVIDTESSFIKLGLAKELAQKMGASYFHVDKISEDRLLCIGRQTAYERGQYDL
;
A
#
# COMPACT_ATOMS: atom_id res chain seq x y z
N ALA A 1 -21.14 23.82 -22.93
CA ALA A 1 -22.16 22.83 -22.53
C ALA A 1 -23.58 23.36 -22.54
N ALA A 2 -23.82 24.67 -22.30
CA ALA A 2 -25.17 25.26 -22.31
C ALA A 2 -25.75 25.55 -23.71
N ALA A 3 -24.90 25.63 -24.76
CA ALA A 3 -25.33 26.01 -26.11
C ALA A 3 -26.45 25.15 -26.74
N PRO A 4 -26.48 23.81 -26.56
CA PRO A 4 -27.55 22.97 -27.11
C PRO A 4 -28.94 23.24 -26.49
N HIS A 5 -28.98 23.78 -25.27
CA HIS A 5 -30.23 23.99 -24.51
C HIS A 5 -30.77 25.41 -24.57
N GLN A 6 -30.22 26.27 -25.44
CA GLN A 6 -30.66 27.68 -25.58
C GLN A 6 -31.96 27.84 -26.37
N LYS A 7 -32.35 26.84 -27.20
CA LYS A 7 -33.59 26.90 -27.97
C LYS A 7 -34.81 26.92 -27.02
N GLY A 8 -35.57 28.02 -27.10
CA GLY A 8 -36.78 28.22 -26.27
C GLY A 8 -36.58 28.97 -24.93
N ARG A 9 -35.35 29.40 -24.60
CA ARG A 9 -35.12 30.25 -23.43
C ARG A 9 -35.37 31.74 -23.78
N GLN A 10 -36.21 32.39 -22.98
CA GLN A 10 -36.39 33.85 -23.10
C GLN A 10 -35.10 34.53 -22.64
N SER A 11 -34.50 35.32 -23.54
CA SER A 11 -33.30 36.09 -23.22
C SER A 11 -33.69 37.59 -23.17
N ASN A 12 -33.50 38.23 -22.04
CA ASN A 12 -33.65 39.67 -21.87
C ASN A 12 -32.44 40.41 -22.47
N GLY A 13 -32.18 40.21 -23.79
CA GLY A 13 -31.05 40.83 -24.47
C GLY A 13 -29.69 40.13 -24.31
N CYS A 14 -29.61 39.04 -23.54
CA CYS A 14 -28.37 38.28 -23.41
C CYS A 14 -28.22 37.22 -24.50
N ALA A 15 -27.05 37.13 -25.13
CA ALA A 15 -26.74 36.13 -26.16
C ALA A 15 -26.81 34.67 -25.64
N VAL A 16 -26.58 34.46 -24.34
CA VAL A 16 -26.62 33.13 -23.68
C VAL A 16 -27.26 33.29 -22.30
N VAL A 17 -28.29 32.51 -22.03
CA VAL A 17 -28.95 32.44 -20.71
C VAL A 17 -28.41 31.22 -19.94
N ILE A 18 -27.63 31.45 -18.90
CA ILE A 18 -27.08 30.40 -18.03
C ILE A 18 -28.03 30.22 -16.85
N ARG A 19 -28.56 29.00 -16.64
CA ARG A 19 -29.34 28.62 -15.49
C ARG A 19 -28.50 27.74 -14.57
N HIS A 20 -28.90 27.59 -13.32
CA HIS A 20 -28.20 26.76 -12.34
C HIS A 20 -28.02 25.30 -12.80
N GLU A 21 -29.00 24.77 -13.49
CA GLU A 21 -28.98 23.44 -14.12
C GLU A 21 -27.94 23.28 -15.25
N ASP A 22 -27.42 24.40 -15.80
CA ASP A 22 -26.37 24.38 -16.83
C ASP A 22 -24.97 24.31 -16.23
N ILE A 23 -24.85 24.57 -14.93
CA ILE A 23 -23.58 24.51 -14.22
C ILE A 23 -23.21 23.05 -14.02
N ARG A 24 -22.21 22.60 -14.76
CA ARG A 24 -21.63 21.26 -14.64
C ARG A 24 -20.30 21.35 -13.95
N ARG A 25 -20.15 20.61 -12.84
CA ARG A 25 -18.84 20.41 -12.24
C ARG A 25 -18.02 19.53 -13.18
N LYS A 26 -16.85 19.98 -13.57
CA LYS A 26 -15.93 19.16 -14.37
C LYS A 26 -15.34 18.10 -13.46
N GLU A 27 -15.92 16.92 -13.42
CA GLU A 27 -15.29 15.75 -12.82
C GLU A 27 -14.18 15.32 -13.75
N ARG A 28 -12.96 15.59 -13.36
CA ARG A 28 -11.79 15.00 -14.01
C ARG A 28 -11.61 13.61 -13.42
N GLU A 29 -12.00 12.59 -14.15
CA GLU A 29 -11.46 11.25 -13.92
C GLU A 29 -9.95 11.31 -14.11
N LYS A 30 -9.24 11.54 -13.03
CA LYS A 30 -7.79 11.40 -13.02
C LYS A 30 -7.53 9.90 -13.08
N ARG A 31 -7.29 9.34 -14.26
CA ARG A 31 -6.71 8.01 -14.42
C ARG A 31 -5.25 8.05 -13.95
N THR A 32 -5.04 8.34 -12.69
CA THR A 32 -3.77 8.12 -12.02
C THR A 32 -3.77 6.66 -11.60
N GLY A 33 -2.84 5.87 -12.13
CA GLY A 33 -2.64 4.51 -11.64
C GLY A 33 -2.46 4.49 -10.12
N ASN A 34 -2.83 3.39 -9.48
CA ASN A 34 -2.68 3.22 -8.04
C ASN A 34 -1.21 3.32 -7.63
N ILE A 35 -0.96 3.52 -6.34
CA ILE A 35 0.37 3.44 -5.77
C ILE A 35 0.40 2.26 -4.81
N PHE A 36 1.26 1.30 -5.07
CA PHE A 36 1.50 0.17 -4.17
C PHE A 36 2.79 0.39 -3.41
N LEU A 37 2.71 0.52 -2.09
CA LEU A 37 3.86 0.60 -1.22
C LEU A 37 4.06 -0.74 -0.51
N PHE A 38 5.12 -1.44 -0.89
CA PHE A 38 5.49 -2.70 -0.26
C PHE A 38 6.42 -2.44 0.92
N LEU A 39 6.05 -2.99 2.07
CA LEU A 39 6.87 -3.04 3.28
C LEU A 39 7.25 -4.50 3.54
N VAL A 40 8.50 -4.85 3.26
CA VAL A 40 8.95 -6.25 3.17
C VAL A 40 9.90 -6.57 4.32
N ASP A 41 9.57 -7.59 5.08
CA ASP A 41 10.46 -8.21 6.04
C ASP A 41 11.57 -8.98 5.32
N ALA A 42 12.80 -8.50 5.45
CA ALA A 42 13.99 -9.15 4.91
C ALA A 42 14.86 -9.78 6.01
N SER A 43 14.29 -10.06 7.19
CA SER A 43 14.98 -10.72 8.30
C SER A 43 15.30 -12.19 7.98
N GLY A 44 16.21 -12.80 8.76
CA GLY A 44 16.78 -14.11 8.47
C GLY A 44 16.28 -15.21 9.41
N SER A 45 14.98 -15.54 9.42
CA SER A 45 14.56 -16.77 10.10
C SER A 45 14.90 -18.03 9.28
N MET A 46 15.12 -19.17 9.94
CA MET A 46 15.28 -20.47 9.25
C MET A 46 14.07 -20.71 8.33
N GLY A 47 14.30 -20.95 7.04
CA GLY A 47 13.25 -21.00 6.00
C GLY A 47 13.04 -19.67 5.25
N ALA A 48 13.70 -18.58 5.64
CA ALA A 48 13.56 -17.27 4.99
C ALA A 48 13.90 -17.28 3.49
N ARG A 49 14.80 -18.16 3.04
CA ARG A 49 15.16 -18.21 1.62
C ARG A 49 14.00 -18.68 0.74
N GLU A 50 13.29 -19.73 1.14
CA GLU A 50 12.16 -20.25 0.36
C GLU A 50 10.97 -19.29 0.43
N ARG A 51 10.67 -18.75 1.63
CA ARG A 51 9.64 -17.72 1.80
C ARG A 51 9.96 -16.47 0.98
N MET A 52 11.22 -16.03 1.00
CA MET A 52 11.63 -14.86 0.22
C MET A 52 11.53 -15.10 -1.29
N LYS A 53 11.72 -16.35 -1.77
CA LYS A 53 11.42 -16.67 -3.17
C LYS A 53 9.93 -16.52 -3.47
N ALA A 54 9.06 -17.03 -2.61
CA ALA A 54 7.60 -16.87 -2.76
C ALA A 54 7.21 -15.40 -2.73
N VAL A 55 7.70 -14.64 -1.73
CA VAL A 55 7.47 -13.19 -1.63
C VAL A 55 7.96 -12.45 -2.88
N LYS A 56 9.18 -12.75 -3.34
CA LYS A 56 9.71 -12.17 -4.57
C LYS A 56 8.83 -12.49 -5.78
N GLY A 57 8.37 -13.75 -5.90
CA GLY A 57 7.47 -14.17 -6.98
C GLY A 57 6.16 -13.37 -6.99
N VAL A 58 5.54 -13.23 -5.82
CA VAL A 58 4.32 -12.44 -5.63
C VAL A 58 4.54 -10.98 -6.01
N VAL A 59 5.60 -10.36 -5.48
CA VAL A 59 5.91 -8.95 -5.76
C VAL A 59 6.24 -8.76 -7.25
N PHE A 60 6.97 -9.68 -7.87
CA PHE A 60 7.25 -9.63 -9.32
C PHE A 60 5.98 -9.65 -10.16
N LYS A 61 5.03 -10.52 -9.81
CA LYS A 61 3.75 -10.59 -10.54
C LYS A 61 2.94 -9.31 -10.35
N MET A 62 2.87 -8.79 -9.12
CA MET A 62 2.20 -7.51 -8.85
C MET A 62 2.86 -6.35 -9.60
N LEU A 63 4.20 -6.33 -9.71
CA LEU A 63 4.93 -5.35 -10.48
C LEU A 63 4.60 -5.45 -11.98
N ALA A 64 4.52 -6.66 -12.55
CA ALA A 64 4.16 -6.86 -13.95
C ALA A 64 2.73 -6.38 -14.24
N ASP A 65 1.79 -6.67 -13.36
CA ASP A 65 0.39 -6.23 -13.47
C ASP A 65 0.24 -4.71 -13.31
N ALA A 66 0.95 -4.12 -12.35
CA ALA A 66 1.01 -2.69 -12.11
C ALA A 66 1.49 -1.91 -13.36
N TYR A 67 2.42 -2.47 -14.10
CA TYR A 67 2.89 -1.86 -15.34
C TYR A 67 1.82 -1.79 -16.41
N GLN A 68 1.12 -2.88 -16.65
CA GLN A 68 0.04 -2.90 -17.63
C GLN A 68 -1.04 -1.86 -17.30
N LYS A 69 -1.22 -1.57 -16.00
CA LYS A 69 -2.23 -0.62 -15.49
C LYS A 69 -1.72 0.79 -15.28
N ARG A 70 -0.43 1.05 -15.56
CA ARG A 70 0.26 2.31 -15.29
C ARG A 70 0.30 2.69 -13.81
N ASP A 71 0.22 1.71 -12.92
CA ASP A 71 0.39 1.88 -11.50
C ASP A 71 1.85 2.22 -11.16
N ARG A 72 2.07 2.75 -9.97
CA ARG A 72 3.39 3.06 -9.43
C ARG A 72 3.67 2.15 -8.24
N VAL A 73 4.91 1.79 -8.06
CA VAL A 73 5.33 0.92 -6.98
C VAL A 73 6.50 1.50 -6.22
N GLY A 74 6.47 1.36 -4.91
CA GLY A 74 7.57 1.65 -4.02
C GLY A 74 7.84 0.45 -3.11
N MET A 75 9.06 0.35 -2.58
CA MET A 75 9.43 -0.75 -1.70
C MET A 75 10.34 -0.28 -0.58
N ILE A 76 9.98 -0.65 0.62
CA ILE A 76 10.77 -0.52 1.83
C ILE A 76 11.10 -1.93 2.30
N ALA A 77 12.36 -2.19 2.67
CA ALA A 77 12.72 -3.40 3.37
C ALA A 77 13.26 -3.08 4.74
N PHE A 78 12.93 -3.92 5.72
CA PHE A 78 13.46 -3.81 7.06
C PHE A 78 14.17 -5.09 7.49
N ARG A 79 15.36 -4.93 8.08
CA ARG A 79 16.20 -6.04 8.56
C ARG A 79 17.30 -5.53 9.48
N ARG A 80 17.87 -6.43 10.29
CA ARG A 80 18.93 -6.12 11.27
C ARG A 80 18.45 -5.06 12.26
N ASP A 81 18.81 -3.79 12.05
CA ASP A 81 18.58 -2.66 12.96
C ASP A 81 17.89 -1.46 12.26
N ARG A 82 17.57 -1.57 10.98
CA ARG A 82 17.05 -0.46 10.19
C ARG A 82 16.05 -0.85 9.10
N ALA A 83 15.31 0.16 8.65
CA ALA A 83 14.47 0.12 7.47
C ALA A 83 15.02 1.02 6.37
N GLU A 84 15.08 0.53 5.15
CA GLU A 84 15.65 1.22 3.99
C GLU A 84 14.64 1.27 2.84
N VAL A 85 14.57 2.41 2.14
CA VAL A 85 13.84 2.51 0.87
C VAL A 85 14.68 1.82 -0.21
N LEU A 86 14.27 0.61 -0.59
CA LEU A 86 14.91 -0.12 -1.68
C LEU A 86 14.53 0.41 -3.05
N LEU A 87 13.27 0.83 -3.17
CA LEU A 87 12.69 1.32 -4.40
C LEU A 87 11.88 2.57 -4.09
N PRO A 88 12.32 3.75 -4.55
CA PRO A 88 11.47 4.93 -4.59
C PRO A 88 10.24 4.66 -5.45
N ILE A 89 9.15 5.41 -5.24
CA ILE A 89 7.95 5.28 -6.05
C ILE A 89 8.27 5.48 -7.53
N THR A 90 8.08 4.43 -8.33
CA THR A 90 8.44 4.39 -9.75
C THR A 90 7.44 3.59 -10.57
N ARG A 91 7.48 3.79 -11.89
CA ARG A 91 6.81 2.94 -12.88
C ARG A 91 7.78 1.95 -13.54
N SER A 92 9.08 2.01 -13.24
CA SER A 92 10.07 1.13 -13.84
C SER A 92 10.07 -0.24 -13.17
N ILE A 93 9.55 -1.23 -13.85
CA ILE A 93 9.56 -2.63 -13.40
C ILE A 93 10.97 -3.19 -13.38
N GLU A 94 11.73 -2.94 -14.41
CA GLU A 94 13.10 -3.46 -14.50
C GLU A 94 13.94 -3.03 -13.31
N PHE A 95 13.80 -1.76 -12.90
CA PHE A 95 14.48 -1.25 -11.72
C PHE A 95 13.96 -1.91 -10.44
N ALA A 96 12.64 -2.10 -10.32
CA ALA A 96 12.03 -2.78 -9.19
C ALA A 96 12.48 -4.24 -9.09
N GLN A 97 12.48 -4.97 -10.21
CA GLN A 97 12.95 -6.36 -10.29
C GLN A 97 14.42 -6.49 -9.90
N LYS A 98 15.28 -5.63 -10.43
CA LYS A 98 16.72 -5.63 -10.09
C LYS A 98 16.95 -5.40 -8.59
N LYS A 99 16.26 -4.43 -8.00
CA LYS A 99 16.36 -4.13 -6.56
C LYS A 99 15.84 -5.28 -5.70
N LEU A 100 14.70 -5.86 -6.06
CA LEU A 100 14.12 -7.00 -5.34
C LEU A 100 15.00 -8.26 -5.46
N ALA A 101 15.57 -8.54 -6.64
CA ALA A 101 16.48 -9.66 -6.83
C ALA A 101 17.71 -9.54 -5.92
N ALA A 102 18.26 -8.33 -5.81
CA ALA A 102 19.44 -8.02 -5.00
C ALA A 102 19.14 -7.89 -3.50
N LEU A 103 17.87 -8.01 -3.06
CA LEU A 103 17.49 -7.83 -1.65
C LEU A 103 18.20 -8.87 -0.77
N PRO A 104 19.14 -8.45 0.09
CA PRO A 104 19.80 -9.35 1.01
C PRO A 104 18.88 -9.70 2.16
N THR A 105 18.94 -10.94 2.64
CA THR A 105 18.16 -11.45 3.76
C THR A 105 19.05 -11.72 4.97
N GLY A 106 18.51 -11.57 6.17
CA GLY A 106 19.20 -11.92 7.42
C GLY A 106 19.18 -10.85 8.50
N GLY A 107 19.34 -11.30 9.75
CA GLY A 107 19.40 -10.46 10.93
C GLY A 107 18.07 -10.32 11.68
N LYS A 108 18.01 -9.35 12.58
CA LYS A 108 16.84 -9.02 13.40
C LYS A 108 15.71 -8.41 12.55
N THR A 109 14.53 -8.32 13.16
CA THR A 109 13.32 -7.78 12.54
C THR A 109 12.93 -6.45 13.20
N PRO A 110 13.37 -5.30 12.69
CA PRO A 110 13.00 -3.97 13.20
C PRO A 110 11.65 -3.52 12.61
N LEU A 111 10.58 -4.25 12.96
CA LEU A 111 9.25 -4.05 12.36
C LEU A 111 8.69 -2.64 12.62
N ALA A 112 8.82 -2.12 13.85
CA ALA A 112 8.40 -0.76 14.20
C ALA A 112 9.10 0.30 13.33
N GLN A 113 10.42 0.15 13.11
CA GLN A 113 11.17 1.07 12.23
C GLN A 113 10.70 0.95 10.77
N GLY A 114 10.32 -0.27 10.34
CA GLY A 114 9.70 -0.48 9.02
C GLY A 114 8.43 0.33 8.86
N LEU A 115 7.55 0.27 9.85
CA LEU A 115 6.26 0.99 9.88
C LEU A 115 6.48 2.51 9.89
N ILE A 116 7.37 3.03 10.74
CA ILE A 116 7.76 4.46 10.76
C ILE A 116 8.26 4.90 9.37
N LYS A 117 9.10 4.08 8.74
CA LYS A 117 9.63 4.41 7.41
C LYS A 117 8.56 4.43 6.33
N ALA A 118 7.58 3.52 6.43
CA ALA A 118 6.41 3.53 5.55
C ALA A 118 5.58 4.80 5.75
N GLU A 119 5.34 5.20 7.00
CA GLU A 119 4.64 6.42 7.35
C GLU A 119 5.32 7.67 6.78
N ASP A 120 6.64 7.81 6.95
CA ASP A 120 7.43 8.89 6.36
C ASP A 120 7.27 8.98 4.84
N MET A 121 7.23 7.83 4.17
CA MET A 121 7.09 7.78 2.71
C MET A 121 5.68 8.15 2.25
N LEU A 122 4.66 7.71 2.98
CA LEU A 122 3.26 8.08 2.77
C LEU A 122 3.06 9.59 2.97
N ASP A 123 3.64 10.18 4.02
CA ASP A 123 3.57 11.61 4.28
C ASP A 123 4.17 12.46 3.14
N ARG A 124 5.26 11.99 2.57
CA ARG A 124 5.87 12.64 1.40
C ARG A 124 4.97 12.57 0.18
N LEU A 125 4.31 11.42 -0.03
CA LEU A 125 3.35 11.24 -1.12
C LEU A 125 2.16 12.18 -1.00
N TYR A 126 1.53 12.23 0.16
CA TYR A 126 0.37 13.09 0.41
C TYR A 126 0.71 14.58 0.33
N ARG A 127 1.94 14.98 0.71
CA ARG A 127 2.41 16.36 0.52
C ARG A 127 2.61 16.73 -0.94
N GLN A 128 3.00 15.77 -1.79
CA GLN A 128 3.17 15.99 -3.22
C GLN A 128 1.84 16.03 -3.98
N ASP A 129 0.91 15.15 -3.63
CA ASP A 129 -0.43 15.09 -4.21
C ASP A 129 -1.41 14.48 -3.20
N PRO A 130 -2.23 15.31 -2.51
CA PRO A 130 -3.18 14.84 -1.50
C PRO A 130 -4.31 13.95 -2.05
N LEU A 131 -4.50 13.94 -3.38
CA LEU A 131 -5.54 13.12 -4.04
C LEU A 131 -5.05 11.72 -4.43
N GLN A 132 -3.88 11.31 -3.95
CA GLN A 132 -3.36 9.96 -4.21
C GLN A 132 -3.86 8.99 -3.16
N ASP A 133 -4.27 7.81 -3.62
CA ASP A 133 -4.72 6.70 -2.78
C ASP A 133 -3.67 5.58 -2.80
N PRO A 134 -2.64 5.65 -1.97
CA PRO A 134 -1.67 4.59 -1.84
C PRO A 134 -2.27 3.37 -1.13
N VAL A 135 -1.89 2.18 -1.56
CA VAL A 135 -2.16 0.91 -0.90
C VAL A 135 -0.89 0.45 -0.20
N LEU A 136 -0.93 0.23 1.11
CA LEU A 136 0.19 -0.34 1.85
C LEU A 136 0.05 -1.87 1.91
N ILE A 137 1.13 -2.58 1.55
CA ILE A 137 1.19 -4.03 1.60
C ILE A 137 2.35 -4.42 2.51
N LEU A 138 2.03 -4.84 3.73
CA LEU A 138 3.00 -5.36 4.70
C LEU A 138 3.17 -6.87 4.49
N ILE A 139 4.41 -7.31 4.29
CA ILE A 139 4.77 -8.71 4.15
C ILE A 139 5.75 -9.06 5.28
N THR A 140 5.31 -9.88 6.22
CA THR A 140 6.08 -10.21 7.43
C THR A 140 5.73 -11.60 7.95
N ASP A 141 6.64 -12.23 8.70
CA ASP A 141 6.34 -13.44 9.49
C ASP A 141 5.82 -13.09 10.92
N GLY A 142 5.52 -11.81 11.14
CA GLY A 142 4.97 -11.33 12.40
C GLY A 142 5.98 -11.31 13.57
N ARG A 143 7.27 -11.49 13.32
CA ARG A 143 8.27 -11.38 14.39
C ARG A 143 8.75 -9.94 14.50
N ALA A 144 8.78 -9.42 15.72
CA ALA A 144 9.43 -8.15 16.04
C ALA A 144 10.54 -8.45 17.08
N THR A 145 11.78 -8.26 16.68
CA THR A 145 12.95 -8.63 17.53
C THR A 145 13.90 -7.48 17.79
N ASN A 146 13.57 -6.29 17.29
CA ASN A 146 14.34 -5.08 17.53
C ASN A 146 13.39 -3.93 17.92
N SER A 147 13.60 -3.39 19.13
CA SER A 147 12.83 -2.28 19.68
C SER A 147 13.31 -0.93 19.12
N LEU A 148 12.48 0.09 19.22
CA LEU A 148 12.84 1.47 18.90
C LEU A 148 13.86 2.03 19.90
N ASN A 149 13.71 1.69 21.17
CA ASN A 149 14.58 2.08 22.26
C ASN A 149 15.06 0.86 23.04
N LYS A 150 16.20 0.96 23.73
CA LYS A 150 16.78 -0.14 24.51
C LYS A 150 15.86 -0.69 25.62
N ASN A 151 14.90 0.10 26.09
CA ASN A 151 14.03 -0.21 27.22
C ASN A 151 12.58 -0.50 26.82
N THR A 152 12.27 -0.58 25.52
CA THR A 152 10.91 -0.85 25.03
C THR A 152 10.80 -2.28 24.49
N ASP A 153 9.58 -2.82 24.52
CA ASP A 153 9.27 -4.12 23.93
C ASP A 153 9.08 -3.98 22.40
N PRO A 154 9.83 -4.77 21.59
CA PRO A 154 9.72 -4.71 20.14
C PRO A 154 8.30 -4.95 19.60
N VAL A 155 7.53 -5.83 20.25
CA VAL A 155 6.16 -6.15 19.84
C VAL A 155 5.25 -4.98 20.12
N ARG A 156 5.36 -4.39 21.32
CA ARG A 156 4.57 -3.23 21.72
C ARG A 156 4.87 -2.02 20.83
N ASP A 157 6.15 -1.78 20.53
CA ASP A 157 6.55 -0.72 19.60
C ASP A 157 5.89 -0.92 18.22
N ALA A 158 5.94 -2.16 17.69
CA ALA A 158 5.35 -2.48 16.39
C ALA A 158 3.82 -2.30 16.37
N LEU A 159 3.12 -2.73 17.41
CA LEU A 159 1.67 -2.59 17.53
C LEU A 159 1.24 -1.12 17.66
N SER A 160 2.01 -0.31 18.39
CA SER A 160 1.76 1.14 18.51
C SER A 160 1.89 1.85 17.16
N GLU A 161 2.93 1.53 16.39
CA GLU A 161 3.12 2.10 15.06
C GLU A 161 2.08 1.58 14.04
N ALA A 162 1.67 0.31 14.17
CA ALA A 162 0.58 -0.25 13.36
C ALA A 162 -0.75 0.50 13.59
N GLU A 163 -1.09 0.81 14.85
CA GLU A 163 -2.28 1.58 15.19
C GLU A 163 -2.23 3.01 14.61
N ARG A 164 -1.07 3.67 14.66
CA ARG A 164 -0.87 5.00 14.03
C ARG A 164 -1.14 4.98 12.53
N ILE A 165 -0.64 3.96 11.83
CA ILE A 165 -0.90 3.80 10.38
C ILE A 165 -2.37 3.50 10.13
N GLY A 166 -3.04 2.72 10.99
CA GLY A 166 -4.46 2.41 10.90
C GLY A 166 -5.36 3.66 10.92
N HIS A 167 -4.98 4.67 11.69
CA HIS A 167 -5.72 5.94 11.74
C HIS A 167 -5.70 6.76 10.44
N ARG A 168 -4.89 6.38 9.47
CA ARG A 168 -4.84 7.07 8.16
C ARG A 168 -5.99 6.69 7.23
N HIS A 169 -6.79 5.69 7.59
CA HIS A 169 -7.95 5.23 6.83
C HIS A 169 -7.65 4.94 5.34
N MET A 170 -6.45 4.43 5.05
CA MET A 170 -6.04 4.02 3.71
C MET A 170 -6.16 2.50 3.54
N PRO A 171 -6.22 1.98 2.30
CA PRO A 171 -6.19 0.55 2.05
C PRO A 171 -4.89 -0.09 2.53
N ILE A 172 -4.99 -1.11 3.40
CA ILE A 172 -3.84 -1.84 3.94
C ILE A 172 -4.09 -3.34 3.83
N ALA A 173 -3.08 -4.07 3.38
CA ALA A 173 -3.06 -5.53 3.39
C ALA A 173 -1.86 -6.04 4.19
N VAL A 174 -2.07 -7.04 5.03
CA VAL A 174 -1.01 -7.75 5.75
C VAL A 174 -0.92 -9.17 5.21
N ILE A 175 0.22 -9.52 4.67
CA ILE A 175 0.54 -10.86 4.15
C ILE A 175 1.43 -11.54 5.17
N ASP A 176 0.85 -12.50 5.86
CA ASP A 176 1.55 -13.33 6.85
C ASP A 176 2.32 -14.45 6.14
N THR A 177 3.63 -14.46 6.35
CA THR A 177 4.53 -15.48 5.81
C THR A 177 4.98 -16.47 6.88
N GLU A 178 4.31 -16.50 8.04
CA GLU A 178 4.65 -17.41 9.11
C GLU A 178 4.37 -18.86 8.72
N SER A 179 5.42 -19.68 8.64
CA SER A 179 5.35 -21.12 8.35
C SER A 179 5.71 -21.99 9.56
N SER A 180 5.82 -21.39 10.75
CA SER A 180 6.19 -22.08 11.97
C SER A 180 5.07 -23.00 12.48
N PHE A 181 5.45 -24.12 13.12
CA PHE A 181 4.51 -25.02 13.79
C PHE A 181 3.79 -24.31 14.95
N ILE A 182 4.48 -23.39 15.62
CA ILE A 182 3.92 -22.52 16.65
C ILE A 182 3.67 -21.16 16.02
N LYS A 183 2.40 -20.82 15.82
CA LYS A 183 2.00 -19.51 15.28
C LYS A 183 2.01 -18.48 16.39
N LEU A 184 2.82 -17.44 16.24
CA LEU A 184 2.87 -16.31 17.18
C LEU A 184 1.64 -15.39 17.03
N GLY A 185 1.02 -15.37 15.84
CA GLY A 185 -0.21 -14.61 15.56
C GLY A 185 -0.01 -13.10 15.51
N LEU A 186 1.21 -12.58 15.65
CA LEU A 186 1.46 -11.14 15.65
C LEU A 186 1.08 -10.45 14.33
N ALA A 187 1.28 -11.12 13.21
CA ALA A 187 0.87 -10.58 11.90
C ALA A 187 -0.65 -10.33 11.84
N LYS A 188 -1.45 -11.21 12.46
CA LYS A 188 -2.89 -11.03 12.56
C LYS A 188 -3.27 -9.88 13.49
N GLU A 189 -2.57 -9.73 14.62
CA GLU A 189 -2.77 -8.64 15.56
C GLU A 189 -2.40 -7.28 14.94
N LEU A 190 -1.30 -7.22 14.19
CA LEU A 190 -0.93 -6.04 13.40
C LEU A 190 -2.03 -5.67 12.40
N ALA A 191 -2.56 -6.66 11.68
CA ALA A 191 -3.66 -6.43 10.74
C ALA A 191 -4.90 -5.84 11.42
N GLN A 192 -5.26 -6.34 12.61
CA GLN A 192 -6.36 -5.80 13.41
C GLN A 192 -6.10 -4.34 13.84
N LYS A 193 -4.91 -4.03 14.34
CA LYS A 193 -4.52 -2.68 14.76
C LYS A 193 -4.51 -1.69 13.58
N MET A 194 -4.11 -2.15 12.41
CA MET A 194 -4.07 -1.35 11.18
C MET A 194 -5.43 -1.22 10.49
N GLY A 195 -6.47 -1.97 10.91
CA GLY A 195 -7.72 -2.10 10.15
C GLY A 195 -7.49 -2.72 8.76
N ALA A 196 -6.51 -3.61 8.64
CA ALA A 196 -6.03 -4.16 7.39
C ALA A 196 -6.68 -5.50 7.04
N SER A 197 -6.75 -5.79 5.75
CA SER A 197 -7.10 -7.13 5.26
C SER A 197 -5.94 -8.10 5.53
N TYR A 198 -6.22 -9.24 6.18
CA TYR A 198 -5.23 -10.24 6.55
C TYR A 198 -5.24 -11.44 5.59
N PHE A 199 -4.06 -11.85 5.15
CA PHE A 199 -3.86 -13.01 4.28
C PHE A 199 -2.68 -13.84 4.74
N HIS A 200 -2.82 -15.17 4.66
CA HIS A 200 -1.71 -16.10 4.87
C HIS A 200 -1.12 -16.52 3.53
N VAL A 201 0.19 -16.56 3.40
CA VAL A 201 0.91 -16.81 2.13
C VAL A 201 0.49 -18.11 1.47
N ASP A 202 0.28 -19.20 2.24
CA ASP A 202 -0.12 -20.50 1.70
C ASP A 202 -1.55 -20.54 1.13
N LYS A 203 -2.38 -19.55 1.48
CA LYS A 203 -3.78 -19.44 1.04
C LYS A 203 -3.98 -18.40 -0.07
N ILE A 204 -2.91 -17.74 -0.46
CA ILE A 204 -2.97 -16.69 -1.46
C ILE A 204 -2.68 -17.31 -2.82
N SER A 205 -3.73 -17.51 -3.62
CA SER A 205 -3.53 -17.62 -5.06
C SER A 205 -3.07 -16.26 -5.58
N GLU A 206 -2.18 -16.30 -6.54
CA GLU A 206 -1.60 -15.09 -7.17
C GLU A 206 -2.69 -14.09 -7.62
N ASP A 207 -3.85 -14.57 -8.07
CA ASP A 207 -4.99 -13.76 -8.50
C ASP A 207 -5.69 -13.03 -7.33
N ARG A 208 -5.69 -13.60 -6.13
CA ARG A 208 -6.28 -12.95 -4.94
C ARG A 208 -5.47 -11.75 -4.46
N LEU A 209 -4.14 -11.80 -4.55
CA LEU A 209 -3.29 -10.64 -4.20
C LEU A 209 -3.54 -9.44 -5.11
N LEU A 210 -3.79 -9.71 -6.39
CA LEU A 210 -4.14 -8.65 -7.35
C LEU A 210 -5.53 -8.05 -7.06
N CYS A 211 -6.46 -8.84 -6.51
CA CYS A 211 -7.77 -8.36 -6.10
C CYS A 211 -7.71 -7.50 -4.84
N ILE A 212 -6.77 -7.73 -3.92
CA ILE A 212 -6.69 -7.02 -2.64
C ILE A 212 -6.47 -5.52 -2.85
N GLY A 213 -5.52 -5.14 -3.70
CA GLY A 213 -5.31 -3.73 -4.03
C GLY A 213 -6.48 -3.08 -4.76
N ARG A 214 -7.38 -3.88 -5.35
CA ARG A 214 -8.54 -3.39 -6.10
C ARG A 214 -9.81 -3.38 -5.28
N GLN A 215 -10.06 -4.41 -4.47
CA GLN A 215 -11.25 -4.48 -3.61
C GLN A 215 -11.25 -3.35 -2.59
N THR A 216 -10.11 -3.06 -1.97
CA THR A 216 -9.96 -1.95 -1.03
C THR A 216 -10.08 -0.57 -1.68
N ALA A 217 -9.72 -0.42 -2.95
CA ALA A 217 -9.94 0.82 -3.70
C ALA A 217 -11.39 0.96 -4.22
N TYR A 218 -12.05 -0.17 -4.55
CA TYR A 218 -13.40 -0.20 -5.10
C TYR A 218 -14.49 -0.04 -4.02
N GLU A 219 -14.28 -0.60 -2.83
CA GLU A 219 -15.24 -0.50 -1.72
C GLU A 219 -15.39 0.92 -1.17
N ARG A 220 -14.39 1.81 -1.33
CA ARG A 220 -14.51 3.23 -0.96
C ARG A 220 -15.27 4.07 -1.97
N GLY A 221 -15.27 3.70 -3.25
CA GLY A 221 -16.03 4.43 -4.28
C GLY A 221 -17.55 4.29 -4.19
N GLN A 222 -18.07 3.40 -3.32
CA GLN A 222 -19.50 3.18 -3.14
C GLN A 222 -20.11 3.89 -1.90
N TYR A 223 -19.30 4.57 -1.08
CA TYR A 223 -19.79 5.27 0.11
C TYR A 223 -19.92 6.80 -0.06
N ASP A 224 -19.62 7.35 -1.23
CA ASP A 224 -19.82 8.77 -1.56
C ASP A 224 -20.96 8.93 -2.60
N LEU A 225 -22.17 8.44 -2.25
CA LEU A 225 -23.45 8.79 -2.92
C LEU A 225 -24.42 9.34 -1.90
#